data_54396ee021bef9b05abaf3d43d69105f
#
_entry.id   54396ee021bef9b05abaf3d43d69105f
#
_cell.length_a   1.000
_cell.length_b   1.000
_cell.length_c   1.000
_cell.angle_alpha   90.00
_cell.angle_beta   90.00
_cell.angle_gamma   90.00
#
_symmetry.space_group_name_H-M   'P 1'
#
loop_
_entity.id
_entity.type
_entity.pdbx_description
1 polymer ?
#
loop_
_entity_poly.entity_id
_entity_poly.type
_entity_poly.pdbx_seq_one_letter_code
_entity_poly.pdbx_strand_id
1 'polypeptide(L)'
;NRSESLGEPKEITAWTKFTFPGRNDMYSSFKWNWTHFHGTDWDEKTKKNSVYRFYGKHWDELVDKENGNFDYLMGCDVDLNNVDVVEELTNWGKWYLQTTNVDGFRMDAVKHIRASFFEDWLEELREFSSKPLFTVGEYWSGNLEALQNYLKTTNNALSLFDVPLHYNLFNACHSNGTYDMRTIFNNTLVAENQNSAVTFVDNHDTEPGQALQSWIDDWFKPLAYSLILLRKDGLP
;
A
#
# COMPACT_ATOMS: atom_id res chain seq x y z
N ASN A 1 7.39 -10.94 -14.80
CA ASN A 1 8.85 -10.98 -14.95
C ASN A 1 9.29 -9.82 -15.83
N ARG A 2 9.55 -8.66 -15.25
CA ARG A 2 10.42 -7.71 -15.92
C ARG A 2 11.81 -8.32 -15.84
N SER A 3 12.28 -8.94 -16.94
CA SER A 3 13.70 -9.25 -17.11
C SER A 3 14.43 -7.91 -17.06
N GLU A 4 15.11 -7.63 -15.94
CA GLU A 4 15.98 -6.49 -15.86
C GLU A 4 17.14 -6.68 -16.86
N SER A 5 17.06 -6.05 -18.03
CA SER A 5 18.27 -5.78 -18.78
C SER A 5 18.93 -4.56 -18.13
N LEU A 6 19.89 -4.78 -17.27
CA LEU A 6 20.71 -3.71 -16.71
C LEU A 6 21.52 -3.09 -17.86
N GLY A 7 21.34 -1.78 -18.06
CA GLY A 7 22.23 -1.00 -18.93
C GLY A 7 23.60 -0.83 -18.30
N GLU A 8 24.54 -0.22 -19.06
CA GLU A 8 25.84 0.14 -18.52
C GLU A 8 25.71 1.09 -17.32
N PRO A 9 26.53 0.92 -16.27
CA PRO A 9 26.55 1.82 -15.12
C PRO A 9 26.81 3.27 -15.55
N LYS A 10 26.06 4.20 -15.00
CA LYS A 10 26.23 5.63 -15.25
C LYS A 10 26.04 6.44 -13.99
N GLU A 11 26.66 7.60 -13.94
CA GLU A 11 26.42 8.57 -12.88
C GLU A 11 25.09 9.31 -13.10
N ILE A 12 24.26 9.37 -12.05
CA ILE A 12 23.01 10.13 -12.03
C ILE A 12 22.99 11.08 -10.84
N THR A 13 22.12 12.08 -10.89
CA THR A 13 21.80 12.96 -9.74
C THR A 13 20.40 12.64 -9.25
N ALA A 14 20.31 12.06 -8.05
CA ALA A 14 19.05 11.64 -7.43
C ALA A 14 18.76 12.44 -6.15
N TRP A 15 17.46 12.65 -5.88
CA TRP A 15 16.95 13.30 -4.67
C TRP A 15 16.87 12.29 -3.50
N THR A 16 18.02 11.93 -2.94
CA THR A 16 18.12 10.92 -1.86
C THR A 16 18.73 11.48 -0.57
N LYS A 17 19.22 12.74 -0.60
CA LYS A 17 19.85 13.34 0.57
C LYS A 17 18.86 14.24 1.31
N PHE A 18 18.39 13.78 2.48
CA PHE A 18 17.48 14.53 3.34
C PHE A 18 18.12 14.71 4.70
N THR A 19 18.48 15.96 5.03
CA THR A 19 19.19 16.32 6.27
C THR A 19 18.34 17.12 7.24
N PHE A 20 17.20 17.65 6.78
CA PHE A 20 16.22 18.39 7.58
C PHE A 20 16.82 19.45 8.52
N PRO A 21 17.67 20.37 8.05
CA PRO A 21 18.43 21.29 8.91
C PRO A 21 17.54 22.18 9.79
N GLY A 22 16.32 22.51 9.34
CA GLY A 22 15.37 23.31 10.10
C GLY A 22 14.80 22.63 11.35
N ARG A 23 15.03 21.31 11.51
CA ARG A 23 14.57 20.56 12.70
C ARG A 23 15.60 20.49 13.81
N ASN A 24 16.87 20.84 13.56
CA ASN A 24 17.98 20.76 14.51
C ASN A 24 18.04 19.42 15.27
N ASP A 25 17.80 18.31 14.55
CA ASP A 25 17.76 16.95 15.09
C ASP A 25 16.75 16.72 16.25
N MET A 26 15.75 17.61 16.40
CA MET A 26 14.78 17.58 17.50
C MET A 26 13.98 16.27 17.55
N TYR A 27 13.63 15.68 16.39
CA TYR A 27 12.79 14.48 16.30
C TYR A 27 13.58 13.24 15.95
N SER A 28 14.64 13.39 15.16
CA SER A 28 15.56 12.33 14.75
C SER A 28 16.87 12.96 14.27
N SER A 29 17.99 12.31 14.60
CA SER A 29 19.30 12.65 14.06
C SER A 29 19.61 11.92 12.74
N PHE A 30 18.72 11.04 12.30
CA PHE A 30 18.90 10.23 11.08
C PHE A 30 19.00 11.12 9.83
N LYS A 31 19.96 10.81 8.97
CA LYS A 31 20.18 11.55 7.73
C LYS A 31 20.11 10.60 6.54
N TRP A 32 19.05 10.75 5.76
CA TRP A 32 18.86 9.97 4.55
C TRP A 32 19.93 10.26 3.50
N ASN A 33 20.34 9.23 2.81
CA ASN A 33 21.23 9.30 1.64
C ASN A 33 20.96 8.11 0.71
N TRP A 34 21.63 8.06 -0.43
CA TRP A 34 21.38 7.05 -1.47
C TRP A 34 21.51 5.58 -0.97
N THR A 35 22.30 5.33 0.08
CA THR A 35 22.49 3.96 0.61
C THR A 35 21.23 3.40 1.31
N HIS A 36 20.25 4.24 1.59
CA HIS A 36 18.98 3.88 2.22
C HIS A 36 17.88 3.55 1.21
N PHE A 37 18.23 3.49 -0.08
CA PHE A 37 17.28 3.24 -1.15
C PHE A 37 17.83 2.18 -2.12
N HIS A 38 16.93 1.42 -2.75
CA HIS A 38 17.30 0.50 -3.83
C HIS A 38 17.53 1.24 -5.15
N GLY A 39 16.75 2.26 -5.45
CA GLY A 39 16.81 3.00 -6.69
C GLY A 39 15.87 4.21 -6.74
N THR A 40 15.75 4.79 -7.94
CA THR A 40 14.87 5.93 -8.22
C THR A 40 14.40 5.91 -9.68
N ASP A 41 13.40 6.71 -10.01
CA ASP A 41 12.91 6.86 -11.39
C ASP A 41 13.30 8.18 -12.07
N TRP A 42 14.11 9.01 -11.41
CA TRP A 42 14.48 10.32 -11.92
C TRP A 42 15.96 10.62 -11.86
N ASP A 43 16.52 11.10 -12.98
CA ASP A 43 17.86 11.69 -13.03
C ASP A 43 17.73 13.21 -13.19
N GLU A 44 18.02 13.94 -12.12
CA GLU A 44 17.93 15.41 -12.09
C GLU A 44 18.88 16.08 -13.06
N LYS A 45 20.07 15.51 -13.29
CA LYS A 45 21.07 16.08 -14.19
C LYS A 45 20.60 16.06 -15.65
N THR A 46 20.00 14.97 -16.10
CA THR A 46 19.55 14.81 -17.49
C THR A 46 18.07 15.06 -17.69
N LYS A 47 17.31 15.26 -16.60
CA LYS A 47 15.85 15.40 -16.61
C LYS A 47 15.14 14.21 -17.27
N LYS A 48 15.66 13.01 -17.04
CA LYS A 48 15.11 11.78 -17.60
C LYS A 48 14.40 10.96 -16.56
N ASN A 49 13.20 10.52 -16.92
CA ASN A 49 12.48 9.48 -16.18
C ASN A 49 12.87 8.11 -16.73
N SER A 50 13.36 7.24 -15.85
CA SER A 50 13.70 5.84 -16.10
C SER A 50 13.99 5.18 -14.77
N VAL A 51 13.70 3.91 -14.61
CA VAL A 51 14.03 3.18 -13.39
C VAL A 51 15.54 2.96 -13.31
N TYR A 52 16.16 3.55 -12.30
CA TYR A 52 17.60 3.46 -12.01
C TYR A 52 17.80 2.69 -10.71
N ARG A 53 18.39 1.50 -10.77
CA ARG A 53 18.84 0.79 -9.58
C ARG A 53 20.20 1.32 -9.16
N PHE A 54 20.39 1.63 -7.89
CA PHE A 54 21.67 2.13 -7.37
C PHE A 54 22.73 1.05 -7.38
N TYR A 55 23.98 1.48 -7.59
CA TYR A 55 25.12 0.57 -7.67
C TYR A 55 25.25 -0.26 -6.38
N GLY A 56 25.36 -1.58 -6.54
CA GLY A 56 25.46 -2.52 -5.43
C GLY A 56 24.14 -2.80 -4.68
N LYS A 57 23.03 -2.18 -5.10
CA LYS A 57 21.70 -2.46 -4.55
C LYS A 57 20.96 -3.51 -5.40
N HIS A 58 19.99 -4.18 -4.78
CA HIS A 58 19.08 -5.12 -5.42
C HIS A 58 17.66 -4.79 -4.99
N TRP A 59 16.71 -4.95 -5.90
CA TRP A 59 15.30 -4.84 -5.55
C TRP A 59 14.94 -5.91 -4.52
N ASP A 60 13.97 -5.61 -3.67
CA ASP A 60 13.48 -6.58 -2.70
C ASP A 60 12.76 -7.73 -3.43
N GLU A 61 13.13 -8.96 -3.11
CA GLU A 61 12.54 -10.18 -3.71
C GLU A 61 11.44 -10.78 -2.82
N LEU A 62 11.24 -10.23 -1.62
CA LEU A 62 10.26 -10.71 -0.64
C LEU A 62 8.95 -9.92 -0.67
N VAL A 63 8.71 -9.16 -1.73
CA VAL A 63 7.44 -8.49 -2.00
C VAL A 63 6.42 -9.46 -2.57
N ASP A 64 5.17 -9.02 -2.70
CA ASP A 64 4.08 -9.87 -3.18
C ASP A 64 4.29 -10.36 -4.63
N LYS A 65 3.90 -11.61 -4.88
CA LYS A 65 4.14 -12.30 -6.15
C LYS A 65 3.12 -12.02 -7.24
N GLU A 66 2.02 -11.35 -6.94
CA GLU A 66 0.96 -11.10 -7.93
C GLU A 66 1.49 -10.42 -9.19
N ASN A 67 2.39 -9.46 -9.01
CA ASN A 67 3.07 -8.75 -10.10
C ASN A 67 4.51 -9.26 -10.36
N GLY A 68 4.83 -10.48 -9.92
CA GLY A 68 6.14 -11.09 -10.15
C GLY A 68 7.26 -10.50 -9.27
N ASN A 69 6.99 -10.25 -7.99
CA ASN A 69 7.91 -9.61 -7.03
C ASN A 69 8.35 -8.21 -7.51
N PHE A 70 7.40 -7.38 -7.88
CA PHE A 70 7.68 -6.03 -8.35
C PHE A 70 7.77 -5.05 -7.18
N ASP A 71 8.98 -4.87 -6.65
CA ASP A 71 9.30 -4.00 -5.52
C ASP A 71 9.07 -2.52 -5.86
N TYR A 72 9.73 -2.03 -6.90
CA TYR A 72 9.67 -0.63 -7.28
C TYR A 72 8.26 -0.18 -7.73
N LEU A 73 7.74 0.89 -7.12
CA LEU A 73 6.49 1.53 -7.55
C LEU A 73 6.76 2.89 -8.19
N MET A 74 7.34 3.84 -7.45
CA MET A 74 7.64 5.20 -7.91
C MET A 74 8.64 5.91 -6.99
N GLY A 75 9.27 6.97 -7.48
CA GLY A 75 10.15 7.83 -6.69
C GLY A 75 11.43 7.15 -6.24
N CYS A 76 11.82 7.36 -5.00
CA CYS A 76 12.96 6.68 -4.38
C CYS A 76 12.48 5.49 -3.55
N ASP A 77 12.83 4.31 -3.97
CA ASP A 77 12.43 3.05 -3.35
C ASP A 77 13.27 2.76 -2.11
N VAL A 78 12.61 2.62 -0.96
CA VAL A 78 13.25 2.50 0.36
C VAL A 78 13.79 1.10 0.58
N ASP A 79 15.06 0.98 0.98
CA ASP A 79 15.72 -0.30 1.26
C ASP A 79 15.38 -0.82 2.67
N LEU A 80 14.37 -1.66 2.76
CA LEU A 80 13.95 -2.31 4.02
C LEU A 80 14.85 -3.49 4.45
N ASN A 81 15.92 -3.79 3.69
CA ASN A 81 17.00 -4.66 4.16
C ASN A 81 18.01 -3.88 5.02
N ASN A 82 17.95 -2.56 5.00
CA ASN A 82 18.84 -1.71 5.80
C ASN A 82 18.27 -1.55 7.21
N VAL A 83 18.96 -2.08 8.21
CA VAL A 83 18.54 -2.05 9.62
C VAL A 83 18.33 -0.61 10.13
N ASP A 84 19.18 0.33 9.74
CA ASP A 84 19.07 1.74 10.16
C ASP A 84 17.80 2.38 9.63
N VAL A 85 17.37 1.99 8.42
CA VAL A 85 16.11 2.44 7.80
C VAL A 85 14.90 1.87 8.55
N VAL A 86 14.91 0.59 8.86
CA VAL A 86 13.81 -0.06 9.60
C VAL A 86 13.68 0.54 11.00
N GLU A 87 14.80 0.76 11.69
CA GLU A 87 14.81 1.41 13.01
C GLU A 87 14.24 2.83 12.95
N GLU A 88 14.66 3.63 11.96
CA GLU A 88 14.16 5.01 11.79
C GLU A 88 12.66 5.02 11.50
N LEU A 89 12.16 4.12 10.64
CA LEU A 89 10.73 4.00 10.34
C LEU A 89 9.92 3.56 11.57
N THR A 90 10.47 2.70 12.40
CA THR A 90 9.84 2.27 13.65
C THR A 90 9.80 3.42 14.66
N ASN A 91 10.90 4.14 14.82
CA ASN A 91 10.97 5.34 15.68
C ASN A 91 10.00 6.43 15.20
N TRP A 92 9.89 6.63 13.88
CA TRP A 92 8.90 7.52 13.29
C TRP A 92 7.46 7.07 13.61
N GLY A 93 7.16 5.79 13.49
CA GLY A 93 5.84 5.25 13.84
C GLY A 93 5.45 5.50 15.29
N LYS A 94 6.37 5.25 16.24
CA LYS A 94 6.20 5.55 17.67
C LYS A 94 5.96 7.03 17.92
N TRP A 95 6.79 7.90 17.31
CA TRP A 95 6.62 9.34 17.39
C TRP A 95 5.27 9.78 16.82
N TYR A 96 4.85 9.21 15.69
CA TYR A 96 3.58 9.55 15.07
C TYR A 96 2.39 9.20 15.98
N LEU A 97 2.39 8.01 16.59
CA LEU A 97 1.37 7.60 17.54
C LEU A 97 1.30 8.55 18.76
N GLN A 98 2.44 8.89 19.33
CA GLN A 98 2.50 9.81 20.48
C GLN A 98 2.01 11.23 20.14
N THR A 99 2.32 11.70 18.94
CA THR A 99 2.04 13.09 18.54
C THR A 99 0.59 13.26 18.09
N THR A 100 0.05 12.30 17.33
CA THR A 100 -1.27 12.44 16.71
C THR A 100 -2.37 11.69 17.45
N ASN A 101 -2.00 10.72 18.29
CA ASN A 101 -2.92 9.86 19.04
C ASN A 101 -3.95 9.15 18.14
N VAL A 102 -3.57 8.76 16.92
CA VAL A 102 -4.44 8.03 16.00
C VAL A 102 -4.78 6.63 16.54
N ASP A 103 -5.89 6.06 16.07
CA ASP A 103 -6.37 4.74 16.46
C ASP A 103 -5.93 3.63 15.51
N GLY A 104 -5.18 3.96 14.46
CA GLY A 104 -4.68 3.00 13.49
C GLY A 104 -4.07 3.63 12.26
N PHE A 105 -3.81 2.79 11.24
CA PHE A 105 -3.12 3.18 10.01
C PHE A 105 -3.81 2.65 8.76
N ARG A 106 -3.79 3.44 7.69
CA ARG A 106 -3.91 2.94 6.32
C ARG A 106 -2.51 2.77 5.75
N MET A 107 -2.20 1.56 5.32
CA MET A 107 -0.95 1.22 4.64
C MET A 107 -1.17 1.25 3.15
N ASP A 108 -0.44 2.13 2.48
CA ASP A 108 -0.51 2.36 1.05
C ASP A 108 0.28 1.28 0.28
N ALA A 109 -0.21 0.89 -0.90
CA ALA A 109 0.50 0.08 -1.89
C ALA A 109 1.25 -1.14 -1.33
N VAL A 110 0.63 -1.88 -0.41
CA VAL A 110 1.29 -2.95 0.38
C VAL A 110 1.90 -4.09 -0.46
N LYS A 111 1.50 -4.25 -1.72
CA LYS A 111 2.09 -5.23 -2.64
C LYS A 111 3.56 -4.95 -2.99
N HIS A 112 3.97 -3.69 -2.88
CA HIS A 112 5.30 -3.21 -3.25
C HIS A 112 6.26 -3.13 -2.05
N ILE A 113 5.82 -3.63 -0.89
CA ILE A 113 6.57 -3.64 0.36
C ILE A 113 6.54 -5.06 0.91
N ARG A 114 7.67 -5.56 1.44
CA ARG A 114 7.69 -6.91 2.02
C ARG A 114 6.68 -7.06 3.16
N ALA A 115 5.92 -8.14 3.14
CA ALA A 115 4.88 -8.43 4.13
C ALA A 115 5.43 -8.52 5.56
N SER A 116 6.63 -9.09 5.74
CA SER A 116 7.29 -9.21 7.03
C SER A 116 7.60 -7.86 7.67
N PHE A 117 7.90 -6.81 6.87
CA PHE A 117 8.08 -5.47 7.43
C PHE A 117 6.81 -4.98 8.14
N PHE A 118 5.65 -5.17 7.54
CA PHE A 118 4.39 -4.75 8.17
C PHE A 118 4.07 -5.59 9.42
N GLU A 119 4.34 -6.89 9.39
CA GLU A 119 4.14 -7.77 10.53
C GLU A 119 4.97 -7.29 11.73
N ASP A 120 6.29 -7.16 11.57
CA ASP A 120 7.23 -6.76 12.61
C ASP A 120 6.95 -5.31 13.09
N TRP A 121 6.76 -4.38 12.16
CA TRP A 121 6.52 -2.97 12.46
C TRP A 121 5.21 -2.75 13.21
N LEU A 122 4.14 -3.42 12.80
CA LEU A 122 2.83 -3.33 13.48
C LEU A 122 2.85 -4.00 14.85
N GLU A 123 3.57 -5.12 15.02
CA GLU A 123 3.75 -5.77 16.31
C GLU A 123 4.42 -4.78 17.28
N GLU A 124 5.54 -4.20 16.88
CA GLU A 124 6.30 -3.27 17.74
C GLU A 124 5.50 -2.00 18.08
N LEU A 125 4.72 -1.47 17.14
CA LEU A 125 3.84 -0.33 17.41
C LEU A 125 2.65 -0.68 18.31
N ARG A 126 2.10 -1.89 18.22
CA ARG A 126 1.05 -2.39 19.11
C ARG A 126 1.56 -2.59 20.52
N GLU A 127 2.76 -3.13 20.68
CA GLU A 127 3.42 -3.24 21.98
C GLU A 127 3.68 -1.87 22.61
N PHE A 128 4.08 -0.89 21.80
CA PHE A 128 4.33 0.48 22.24
C PHE A 128 3.03 1.22 22.56
N SER A 129 1.94 0.94 21.88
CA SER A 129 0.67 1.65 22.03
C SER A 129 -0.07 1.21 23.30
N SER A 130 -0.71 2.16 23.99
CA SER A 130 -1.61 1.86 25.13
C SER A 130 -3.01 1.40 24.69
N LYS A 131 -3.31 1.37 23.39
CA LYS A 131 -4.61 1.03 22.82
C LYS A 131 -4.44 0.10 21.60
N PRO A 132 -5.49 -0.68 21.25
CA PRO A 132 -5.49 -1.44 20.01
C PRO A 132 -5.30 -0.51 18.81
N LEU A 133 -4.47 -0.95 17.85
CA LEU A 133 -4.25 -0.21 16.60
C LEU A 133 -4.92 -0.97 15.45
N PHE A 134 -5.99 -0.38 14.92
CA PHE A 134 -6.62 -0.86 13.70
C PHE A 134 -5.70 -0.56 12.51
N THR A 135 -5.56 -1.51 11.58
CA THR A 135 -4.75 -1.30 10.39
C THR A 135 -5.45 -1.87 9.17
N VAL A 136 -5.49 -1.10 8.10
CA VAL A 136 -5.99 -1.53 6.80
C VAL A 136 -4.91 -1.33 5.74
N GLY A 137 -4.67 -2.35 4.93
CA GLY A 137 -3.73 -2.32 3.80
C GLY A 137 -4.44 -2.14 2.47
N GLU A 138 -3.86 -1.32 1.62
CA GLU A 138 -4.30 -1.22 0.24
C GLU A 138 -3.57 -2.28 -0.60
N TYR A 139 -4.19 -3.44 -0.72
CA TYR A 139 -3.80 -4.48 -1.66
C TYR A 139 -4.70 -4.40 -2.90
N TRP A 140 -4.32 -3.62 -3.91
CA TRP A 140 -5.18 -3.37 -5.06
C TRP A 140 -5.19 -4.56 -6.02
N SER A 141 -6.16 -5.45 -5.86
CA SER A 141 -6.42 -6.59 -6.74
C SER A 141 -7.89 -6.98 -6.72
N GLY A 142 -8.45 -7.27 -7.88
CA GLY A 142 -9.78 -7.90 -8.01
C GLY A 142 -9.77 -9.40 -7.74
N ASN A 143 -8.62 -10.02 -7.48
CA ASN A 143 -8.47 -11.44 -7.22
C ASN A 143 -8.58 -11.74 -5.72
N LEU A 144 -9.69 -12.33 -5.30
CA LEU A 144 -9.93 -12.71 -3.90
C LEU A 144 -8.84 -13.62 -3.33
N GLU A 145 -8.36 -14.60 -4.10
CA GLU A 145 -7.32 -15.53 -3.65
C GLU A 145 -6.01 -14.80 -3.33
N ALA A 146 -5.66 -13.77 -4.12
CA ALA A 146 -4.48 -12.95 -3.87
C ALA A 146 -4.60 -12.19 -2.52
N LEU A 147 -5.77 -11.58 -2.24
CA LEU A 147 -6.02 -10.93 -0.97
C LEU A 147 -5.94 -11.91 0.21
N GLN A 148 -6.55 -13.09 0.07
CA GLN A 148 -6.52 -14.12 1.12
C GLN A 148 -5.11 -14.65 1.37
N ASN A 149 -4.31 -14.81 0.32
CA ASN A 149 -2.90 -15.22 0.44
C ASN A 149 -2.08 -14.15 1.14
N TYR A 150 -2.31 -12.86 0.83
CA TYR A 150 -1.63 -11.77 1.51
C TYR A 150 -1.98 -11.70 3.01
N LEU A 151 -3.26 -11.85 3.37
CA LEU A 151 -3.69 -11.94 4.78
C LEU A 151 -2.99 -13.09 5.52
N LYS A 152 -2.86 -14.26 4.89
CA LYS A 152 -2.13 -15.40 5.47
C LYS A 152 -0.63 -15.09 5.63
N THR A 153 -0.01 -14.47 4.62
CA THR A 153 1.42 -14.14 4.65
C THR A 153 1.75 -13.12 5.74
N THR A 154 0.83 -12.22 6.06
CA THR A 154 0.97 -11.24 7.15
C THR A 154 0.40 -11.72 8.49
N ASN A 155 0.12 -13.02 8.66
CA ASN A 155 -0.53 -13.58 9.85
C ASN A 155 -1.79 -12.81 10.29
N ASN A 156 -2.53 -12.22 9.34
CA ASN A 156 -3.66 -11.31 9.58
C ASN A 156 -3.29 -10.09 10.45
N ALA A 157 -2.06 -9.61 10.37
CA ALA A 157 -1.62 -8.42 11.09
C ALA A 157 -2.40 -7.15 10.71
N LEU A 158 -3.06 -7.15 9.55
CA LEU A 158 -3.88 -6.04 9.06
C LEU A 158 -5.12 -6.55 8.33
N SER A 159 -6.12 -5.69 8.19
CA SER A 159 -7.27 -5.88 7.30
C SER A 159 -6.93 -5.38 5.90
N LEU A 160 -7.73 -5.73 4.90
CA LEU A 160 -7.56 -5.23 3.53
C LEU A 160 -8.82 -4.56 3.03
N PHE A 161 -8.68 -3.58 2.14
CA PHE A 161 -9.78 -3.06 1.36
C PHE A 161 -10.35 -4.16 0.45
N ASP A 162 -11.68 -4.28 0.42
CA ASP A 162 -12.38 -5.26 -0.42
C ASP A 162 -12.48 -4.77 -1.86
N VAL A 163 -11.36 -4.80 -2.57
CA VAL A 163 -11.28 -4.41 -4.00
C VAL A 163 -12.16 -5.30 -4.88
N PRO A 164 -12.29 -6.61 -4.66
CA PRO A 164 -13.28 -7.44 -5.37
C PRO A 164 -14.70 -6.90 -5.27
N LEU A 165 -15.16 -6.46 -4.08
CA LEU A 165 -16.48 -5.86 -3.91
C LEU A 165 -16.59 -4.54 -4.67
N HIS A 166 -15.56 -3.68 -4.60
CA HIS A 166 -15.53 -2.44 -5.39
C HIS A 166 -15.75 -2.72 -6.88
N TYR A 167 -15.05 -3.71 -7.45
CA TYR A 167 -15.24 -4.07 -8.86
C TYR A 167 -16.62 -4.66 -9.15
N ASN A 168 -17.22 -5.41 -8.22
CA ASN A 168 -18.59 -5.88 -8.38
C ASN A 168 -19.57 -4.69 -8.41
N LEU A 169 -19.39 -3.70 -7.54
CA LEU A 169 -20.21 -2.47 -7.53
C LEU A 169 -20.02 -1.67 -8.82
N PHE A 170 -18.76 -1.53 -9.29
CA PHE A 170 -18.44 -0.86 -10.56
C PHE A 170 -19.12 -1.56 -11.75
N ASN A 171 -19.01 -2.88 -11.84
CA ASN A 171 -19.63 -3.67 -12.90
C ASN A 171 -21.17 -3.59 -12.85
N ALA A 172 -21.75 -3.61 -11.65
CA ALA A 172 -23.20 -3.45 -11.48
C ALA A 172 -23.66 -2.07 -11.97
N CYS A 173 -22.93 -1.01 -11.60
CA CYS A 173 -23.18 0.37 -12.01
C CYS A 173 -23.23 0.51 -13.55
N HIS A 174 -22.27 -0.11 -14.26
CA HIS A 174 -22.07 0.04 -15.70
C HIS A 174 -22.76 -1.05 -16.54
N SER A 175 -23.59 -1.90 -15.94
CA SER A 175 -24.28 -3.02 -16.62
C SER A 175 -25.55 -2.65 -17.37
N ASN A 176 -25.96 -1.37 -17.36
CA ASN A 176 -27.24 -0.93 -17.91
C ASN A 176 -28.46 -1.71 -17.33
N GLY A 177 -28.40 -2.08 -16.04
CA GLY A 177 -29.47 -2.78 -15.34
C GLY A 177 -29.52 -4.30 -15.58
N THR A 178 -28.52 -4.88 -16.24
CA THR A 178 -28.48 -6.34 -16.51
C THR A 178 -27.73 -7.14 -15.44
N TYR A 179 -27.09 -6.48 -14.46
CA TYR A 179 -26.34 -7.14 -13.38
C TYR A 179 -27.30 -7.85 -12.41
N ASP A 180 -27.01 -9.11 -12.11
CA ASP A 180 -27.75 -9.83 -11.07
C ASP A 180 -27.30 -9.43 -9.67
N MET A 181 -28.01 -8.52 -9.04
CA MET A 181 -27.68 -8.00 -7.71
C MET A 181 -27.62 -9.08 -6.61
N ARG A 182 -28.15 -10.29 -6.83
CA ARG A 182 -27.99 -11.42 -5.88
C ARG A 182 -26.53 -11.90 -5.80
N THR A 183 -25.73 -11.57 -6.80
CA THR A 183 -24.31 -11.97 -6.89
C THR A 183 -23.32 -10.90 -6.46
N ILE A 184 -23.81 -9.74 -5.98
CA ILE A 184 -22.95 -8.56 -5.70
C ILE A 184 -21.82 -8.87 -4.70
N PHE A 185 -22.02 -9.81 -3.79
CA PHE A 185 -21.03 -10.23 -2.81
C PHE A 185 -20.28 -11.52 -3.18
N ASN A 186 -20.54 -12.09 -4.36
CA ASN A 186 -19.81 -13.29 -4.78
C ASN A 186 -18.34 -12.96 -5.03
N ASN A 187 -17.44 -13.85 -4.58
CA ASN A 187 -15.98 -13.69 -4.70
C ASN A 187 -15.46 -12.36 -4.12
N THR A 188 -16.00 -11.94 -2.99
CA THR A 188 -15.58 -10.74 -2.26
C THR A 188 -14.91 -11.10 -0.95
N LEU A 189 -14.02 -10.22 -0.48
CA LEU A 189 -13.33 -10.45 0.79
C LEU A 189 -14.32 -10.47 1.96
N VAL A 190 -15.31 -9.58 1.95
CA VAL A 190 -16.31 -9.49 3.01
C VAL A 190 -17.18 -10.74 3.11
N ALA A 191 -17.40 -11.48 2.01
CA ALA A 191 -18.16 -12.73 2.05
C ALA A 191 -17.38 -13.88 2.69
N GLU A 192 -16.06 -13.92 2.49
CA GLU A 192 -15.20 -15.05 2.91
C GLU A 192 -14.40 -14.77 4.18
N ASN A 193 -13.95 -13.53 4.39
CA ASN A 193 -13.10 -13.09 5.49
C ASN A 193 -13.64 -11.79 6.12
N GLN A 194 -14.90 -11.83 6.59
CA GLN A 194 -15.63 -10.65 7.04
C GLN A 194 -14.89 -9.78 8.08
N ASN A 195 -14.11 -10.39 8.98
CA ASN A 195 -13.40 -9.68 10.05
C ASN A 195 -12.13 -8.94 9.56
N SER A 196 -11.67 -9.27 8.35
CA SER A 196 -10.48 -8.66 7.74
C SER A 196 -10.83 -7.81 6.51
N ALA A 197 -12.11 -7.61 6.24
CA ALA A 197 -12.58 -6.87 5.09
C ALA A 197 -12.98 -5.44 5.46
N VAL A 198 -12.38 -4.46 4.79
CA VAL A 198 -12.80 -3.06 4.82
C VAL A 198 -13.50 -2.75 3.49
N THR A 199 -14.80 -2.51 3.55
CA THR A 199 -15.61 -2.25 2.35
C THR A 199 -15.60 -0.77 2.01
N PHE A 200 -15.58 -0.44 0.73
CA PHE A 200 -15.60 0.94 0.23
C PHE A 200 -16.33 1.02 -1.11
N VAL A 201 -16.76 2.21 -1.50
CA VAL A 201 -17.41 2.46 -2.79
C VAL A 201 -16.38 2.98 -3.78
N ASP A 202 -15.75 4.10 -3.50
CA ASP A 202 -14.72 4.75 -4.32
C ASP A 202 -13.58 5.28 -3.43
N ASN A 203 -12.44 5.57 -4.03
CA ASN A 203 -11.35 6.31 -3.41
C ASN A 203 -10.74 7.32 -4.41
N HIS A 204 -9.68 8.03 -4.01
CA HIS A 204 -9.01 9.05 -4.82
C HIS A 204 -8.31 8.49 -6.07
N ASP A 205 -7.95 7.20 -6.09
CA ASP A 205 -7.30 6.54 -7.24
C ASP A 205 -8.31 5.93 -8.22
N THR A 206 -9.57 5.77 -7.81
CA THR A 206 -10.64 5.26 -8.69
C THR A 206 -11.29 6.37 -9.52
N GLU A 207 -11.00 7.64 -9.25
CA GLU A 207 -11.56 8.78 -9.97
C GLU A 207 -11.21 8.78 -11.46
N PRO A 208 -12.05 9.42 -12.31
CA PRO A 208 -11.75 9.60 -13.73
C PRO A 208 -10.39 10.25 -13.95
N GLY A 209 -9.55 9.61 -14.78
CA GLY A 209 -8.19 10.07 -15.09
C GLY A 209 -7.09 9.59 -14.13
N GLN A 210 -7.44 8.91 -13.03
CA GLN A 210 -6.48 8.31 -12.12
C GLN A 210 -6.06 6.90 -12.58
N ALA A 211 -4.98 6.38 -11.98
CA ALA A 211 -4.35 5.12 -12.39
C ALA A 211 -5.25 3.88 -12.26
N LEU A 212 -6.17 3.90 -11.30
CA LEU A 212 -7.09 2.80 -10.99
C LEU A 212 -8.53 3.12 -11.39
N GLN A 213 -8.71 4.02 -12.36
CA GLN A 213 -10.02 4.53 -12.77
C GLN A 213 -11.08 3.42 -12.87
N SER A 214 -12.03 3.47 -11.93
CA SER A 214 -13.16 2.55 -11.83
C SER A 214 -14.31 3.21 -11.04
N TRP A 215 -14.62 4.45 -11.42
CA TRP A 215 -15.58 5.30 -10.73
C TRP A 215 -17.01 4.76 -10.78
N ILE A 216 -17.69 4.81 -9.65
CA ILE A 216 -19.11 4.47 -9.54
C ILE A 216 -19.94 5.74 -9.75
N ASP A 217 -20.83 5.73 -10.75
CA ASP A 217 -21.65 6.87 -11.10
C ASP A 217 -22.59 7.29 -9.96
N ASP A 218 -22.88 8.58 -9.89
CA ASP A 218 -23.69 9.18 -8.81
C ASP A 218 -25.06 8.55 -8.65
N TRP A 219 -25.67 8.06 -9.72
CA TRP A 219 -26.97 7.40 -9.66
C TRP A 219 -26.94 6.09 -8.88
N PHE A 220 -25.80 5.36 -8.87
CA PHE A 220 -25.64 4.07 -8.18
C PHE A 220 -25.05 4.22 -6.77
N LYS A 221 -24.35 5.32 -6.47
CA LYS A 221 -23.71 5.55 -5.16
C LYS A 221 -24.63 5.35 -3.96
N PRO A 222 -25.87 5.89 -3.94
CA PRO A 222 -26.75 5.66 -2.78
C PRO A 222 -27.03 4.18 -2.53
N LEU A 223 -27.15 3.38 -3.59
CA LEU A 223 -27.35 1.94 -3.49
C LEU A 223 -26.07 1.25 -2.97
N ALA A 224 -24.92 1.59 -3.54
CA ALA A 224 -23.62 1.04 -3.15
C ALA A 224 -23.31 1.33 -1.66
N TYR A 225 -23.50 2.58 -1.22
CA TYR A 225 -23.34 2.94 0.19
C TYR A 225 -24.35 2.24 1.10
N SER A 226 -25.60 2.08 0.66
CA SER A 226 -26.59 1.32 1.44
C SER A 226 -26.18 -0.13 1.64
N LEU A 227 -25.59 -0.77 0.61
CA LEU A 227 -25.12 -2.15 0.69
C LEU A 227 -24.00 -2.31 1.71
N ILE A 228 -23.00 -1.41 1.74
CA ILE A 228 -21.86 -1.53 2.64
C ILE A 228 -22.17 -1.05 4.07
N LEU A 229 -23.01 -0.02 4.24
CA LEU A 229 -23.33 0.56 5.55
C LEU A 229 -24.40 -0.21 6.33
N LEU A 230 -25.35 -0.88 5.64
CA LEU A 230 -26.45 -1.60 6.28
C LEU A 230 -26.17 -3.10 6.40
N ARG A 231 -25.09 -3.60 5.83
CA ARG A 231 -24.67 -4.97 5.99
C ARG A 231 -24.11 -5.21 7.39
N LYS A 232 -24.36 -6.40 7.94
CA LYS A 232 -23.85 -6.82 9.24
C LYS A 232 -22.33 -7.07 9.24
N ASP A 233 -21.80 -7.55 8.12
CA ASP A 233 -20.45 -8.09 8.00
C ASP A 233 -19.52 -7.08 7.30
N GLY A 234 -18.24 -7.08 7.69
CA GLY A 234 -17.23 -6.16 7.21
C GLY A 234 -17.23 -4.81 7.94
N LEU A 235 -16.19 -4.01 7.69
CA LEU A 235 -16.06 -2.64 8.18
C LEU A 235 -16.23 -1.69 6.99
N PRO A 236 -17.21 -0.75 7.00
CA PRO A 236 -17.40 0.23 5.94
C PRO A 236 -16.45 1.41 6.09
#